data_4e7b5b1f7e3b737cb99e731a374b9b6b
#
_entry.id   4e7b5b1f7e3b737cb99e731a374b9b6b
#
_cell.length_a   1.000
_cell.length_b   1.000
_cell.length_c   1.000
_cell.angle_alpha   90.00
_cell.angle_beta   90.00
_cell.angle_gamma   90.00
#
_symmetry.space_group_name_H-M   'P 1'
#
loop_
_entity.id
_entity.type
_entity.pdbx_description
1 polymer ?
#
loop_
_entity_poly.entity_id
_entity_poly.type
_entity_poly.pdbx_seq_one_letter_code
_entity_poly.pdbx_strand_id
1 'polypeptide(L)'
;EYDVTDVMKEGENILRVYFHSPLKYIRDAYEKRPTRGSEDAMEGFVHIRKAHCMFGWDWGAHLPDAGIYRPVYLLAVEDARIDSVQIRQKHKDGKVFLNLSVQLNPADNLKNEMSVDEFETYSYCVTVTDPDGKSHTTEHSPKEIPVEEPKLWWPNGLGDQPLYQISVTLY
;
A
#
# COMPACT_ATOMS: atom_id res chain seq x y z
N GLU A 1 9.37 0.28 5.63
CA GLU A 1 9.06 1.18 6.74
C GLU A 1 10.01 0.89 7.89
N TYR A 2 10.53 1.93 8.55
CA TYR A 2 11.45 1.83 9.67
C TYR A 2 10.96 2.76 10.76
N ASP A 3 10.89 2.26 12.01
CA ASP A 3 10.71 3.11 13.16
C ASP A 3 12.01 3.87 13.43
N VAL A 4 11.90 5.17 13.53
CA VAL A 4 13.03 6.08 13.75
C VAL A 4 12.84 6.95 14.99
N THR A 5 11.84 6.64 15.82
CA THR A 5 11.45 7.41 16.99
C THR A 5 12.65 7.66 17.93
N ASP A 6 13.40 6.61 18.24
CA ASP A 6 14.53 6.67 19.18
C ASP A 6 15.79 7.37 18.62
N VAL A 7 15.86 7.59 17.31
CA VAL A 7 17.03 8.21 16.65
C VAL A 7 16.77 9.62 16.14
N MET A 8 15.49 10.03 16.08
CA MET A 8 15.10 11.38 15.71
C MET A 8 15.42 12.37 16.83
N LYS A 9 15.79 13.57 16.45
CA LYS A 9 16.05 14.67 17.38
C LYS A 9 15.43 15.96 16.88
N GLU A 10 15.22 16.91 17.77
CA GLU A 10 14.80 18.25 17.40
C GLU A 10 15.83 18.93 16.49
N GLY A 11 15.38 19.65 15.48
CA GLY A 11 16.21 20.37 14.52
C GLY A 11 16.63 19.49 13.32
N GLU A 12 17.88 19.59 12.91
CA GLU A 12 18.37 18.93 11.70
C GLU A 12 18.64 17.46 11.92
N ASN A 13 18.09 16.63 11.02
CA ASN A 13 18.33 15.19 10.94
C ASN A 13 18.85 14.83 9.55
N ILE A 14 19.76 13.87 9.47
CA ILE A 14 20.39 13.45 8.22
C ILE A 14 20.03 11.99 7.93
N LEU A 15 19.34 11.76 6.81
CA LEU A 15 19.10 10.41 6.29
C LEU A 15 20.22 10.04 5.31
N ARG A 16 20.90 8.93 5.56
CA ARG A 16 21.89 8.33 4.64
C ARG A 16 21.38 7.01 4.12
N VAL A 17 21.28 6.86 2.79
CA VAL A 17 20.91 5.61 2.14
C VAL A 17 22.09 5.09 1.35
N TYR A 18 22.51 3.85 1.63
CA TYR A 18 23.59 3.20 0.93
C TYR A 18 23.04 2.04 0.07
N PHE A 19 23.23 2.12 -1.24
CA PHE A 19 22.83 1.09 -2.18
C PHE A 19 24.01 0.15 -2.46
N HIS A 20 23.88 -1.11 -2.04
CA HIS A 20 24.81 -2.15 -2.40
C HIS A 20 24.64 -2.55 -3.86
N SER A 21 25.75 -2.96 -4.50
CA SER A 21 25.71 -3.43 -5.88
C SER A 21 24.85 -4.69 -6.02
N PRO A 22 23.76 -4.66 -6.80
CA PRO A 22 22.96 -5.85 -7.07
C PRO A 22 23.76 -6.92 -7.81
N LEU A 23 24.69 -6.54 -8.69
CA LEU A 23 25.52 -7.46 -9.44
C LEU A 23 26.48 -8.23 -8.55
N LYS A 24 27.10 -7.57 -7.57
CA LYS A 24 27.95 -8.25 -6.62
C LYS A 24 27.14 -9.23 -5.78
N TYR A 25 25.96 -8.81 -5.31
CA TYR A 25 25.09 -9.65 -4.49
C TYR A 25 24.67 -10.93 -5.23
N ILE A 26 24.18 -10.81 -6.46
CA ILE A 26 23.71 -12.00 -7.22
C ILE A 26 24.85 -12.95 -7.56
N ARG A 27 26.04 -12.43 -7.86
CA ARG A 27 27.25 -13.24 -8.11
C ARG A 27 27.64 -14.06 -6.89
N ASP A 28 27.82 -13.39 -5.74
CA ASP A 28 28.21 -14.02 -4.48
C ASP A 28 27.17 -15.08 -4.02
N ALA A 29 25.88 -14.83 -4.31
CA ALA A 29 24.81 -15.77 -3.99
C ALA A 29 24.78 -16.98 -4.95
N TYR A 30 25.01 -16.75 -6.24
CA TYR A 30 25.06 -17.79 -7.26
C TYR A 30 26.26 -18.74 -7.07
N GLU A 31 27.45 -18.20 -6.73
CA GLU A 31 28.62 -19.01 -6.41
C GLU A 31 28.36 -19.97 -5.25
N LYS A 32 27.60 -19.55 -4.24
CA LYS A 32 27.22 -20.39 -3.10
C LYS A 32 26.17 -21.44 -3.44
N ARG A 33 25.22 -21.07 -4.31
CA ARG A 33 24.10 -21.90 -4.72
C ARG A 33 23.70 -21.63 -6.15
N PRO A 34 24.31 -22.29 -7.12
CA PRO A 34 23.91 -22.17 -8.52
C PRO A 34 22.42 -22.51 -8.71
N THR A 35 21.69 -21.60 -9.32
CA THR A 35 20.25 -21.74 -9.54
C THR A 35 19.93 -21.38 -10.97
N ARG A 36 19.21 -22.22 -11.67
CA ARG A 36 18.82 -21.99 -13.06
C ARG A 36 17.87 -20.80 -13.16
N GLY A 37 18.13 -19.93 -14.14
CA GLY A 37 17.29 -18.80 -14.52
C GLY A 37 17.08 -18.76 -16.03
N SER A 38 16.62 -17.61 -16.56
CA SER A 38 16.55 -17.37 -18.00
C SER A 38 17.97 -17.21 -18.58
N GLU A 39 18.20 -17.80 -19.75
CA GLU A 39 19.48 -17.68 -20.49
C GLU A 39 19.71 -16.25 -21.02
N ASP A 40 18.62 -15.48 -21.21
CA ASP A 40 18.67 -14.09 -21.68
C ASP A 40 18.98 -13.08 -20.60
N ALA A 41 19.07 -13.51 -19.34
CA ALA A 41 19.29 -12.65 -18.19
C ALA A 41 20.66 -12.89 -17.56
N MET A 42 21.12 -11.91 -16.76
CA MET A 42 22.36 -12.04 -16.00
C MET A 42 22.29 -13.21 -15.04
N GLU A 43 23.33 -14.03 -15.02
CA GLU A 43 23.44 -15.17 -14.14
C GLU A 43 23.27 -14.77 -12.67
N GLY A 44 22.53 -15.57 -11.91
CA GLY A 44 22.27 -15.31 -10.50
C GLY A 44 21.13 -14.32 -10.20
N PHE A 45 20.49 -13.73 -11.20
CA PHE A 45 19.41 -12.74 -10.99
C PHE A 45 18.25 -13.25 -10.14
N VAL A 46 18.02 -14.55 -10.09
CA VAL A 46 16.95 -15.19 -9.29
C VAL A 46 17.19 -15.09 -7.77
N HIS A 47 18.40 -14.74 -7.35
CA HIS A 47 18.76 -14.63 -5.93
C HIS A 47 18.40 -13.28 -5.30
N ILE A 48 17.93 -12.30 -6.07
CA ILE A 48 17.55 -10.98 -5.56
C ILE A 48 16.10 -10.67 -5.84
N ARG A 49 15.42 -10.07 -4.84
CA ARG A 49 14.06 -9.58 -5.01
C ARG A 49 14.06 -8.19 -5.66
N LYS A 50 14.32 -8.17 -6.95
CA LYS A 50 14.32 -6.99 -7.80
C LYS A 50 13.57 -7.36 -9.09
N ALA A 51 13.04 -6.38 -9.82
CA ALA A 51 12.37 -6.65 -11.10
C ALA A 51 13.33 -7.40 -12.03
N HIS A 52 13.03 -8.65 -12.38
CA HIS A 52 13.92 -9.54 -13.12
C HIS A 52 14.23 -9.03 -14.53
N CYS A 53 13.28 -8.33 -15.15
CA CYS A 53 13.50 -7.68 -16.46
C CYS A 53 14.65 -6.66 -16.47
N MET A 54 15.08 -6.14 -15.32
CA MET A 54 16.24 -5.24 -15.23
C MET A 54 17.56 -5.99 -15.45
N PHE A 55 17.59 -7.31 -15.28
CA PHE A 55 18.78 -8.14 -15.48
C PHE A 55 18.91 -8.66 -16.90
N GLY A 56 18.00 -8.27 -17.79
CA GLY A 56 18.02 -8.59 -19.19
C GLY A 56 16.88 -9.50 -19.64
N TRP A 57 16.64 -9.47 -20.91
CA TRP A 57 15.75 -10.32 -21.69
C TRP A 57 16.22 -10.30 -23.14
N ASP A 58 15.67 -11.12 -24.03
CA ASP A 58 16.05 -11.18 -25.43
C ASP A 58 15.98 -9.84 -26.18
N TRP A 59 15.06 -8.96 -25.75
CA TRP A 59 14.86 -7.60 -26.26
C TRP A 59 15.28 -6.49 -25.27
N GLY A 60 15.72 -6.84 -24.06
CA GLY A 60 15.96 -5.92 -22.96
C GLY A 60 17.42 -5.76 -22.59
N ALA A 61 17.83 -4.54 -22.28
CA ALA A 61 19.17 -4.26 -21.79
C ALA A 61 19.40 -4.80 -20.38
N HIS A 62 20.63 -5.18 -20.07
CA HIS A 62 21.07 -5.66 -18.75
C HIS A 62 21.47 -4.46 -17.88
N LEU A 63 20.50 -3.75 -17.31
CA LEU A 63 20.69 -2.51 -16.55
C LEU A 63 20.03 -2.58 -15.16
N PRO A 64 20.51 -3.41 -14.23
CA PRO A 64 19.99 -3.52 -12.88
C PRO A 64 20.48 -2.35 -12.01
N ASP A 65 19.96 -1.16 -12.27
CA ASP A 65 20.21 0.04 -11.47
C ASP A 65 19.65 -0.05 -10.05
N ALA A 66 20.04 0.86 -9.19
CA ALA A 66 19.54 0.97 -7.83
C ALA A 66 19.41 2.46 -7.44
N GLY A 67 18.33 2.79 -6.78
CA GLY A 67 18.07 4.17 -6.36
C GLY A 67 16.73 4.33 -5.67
N ILE A 68 16.47 5.54 -5.20
CA ILE A 68 15.18 5.95 -4.66
C ILE A 68 14.33 6.41 -5.84
N TYR A 69 13.32 5.63 -6.22
CA TYR A 69 12.43 5.92 -7.35
C TYR A 69 11.02 6.33 -6.93
N ARG A 70 10.73 6.33 -5.63
CA ARG A 70 9.48 6.79 -5.03
C ARG A 70 9.78 7.81 -3.95
N PRO A 71 8.82 8.70 -3.61
CA PRO A 71 8.98 9.63 -2.51
C PRO A 71 9.34 8.94 -1.19
N VAL A 72 10.15 9.61 -0.38
CA VAL A 72 10.46 9.22 1.00
C VAL A 72 9.66 10.13 1.91
N TYR A 73 8.96 9.55 2.86
CA TYR A 73 8.15 10.27 3.82
C TYR A 73 8.65 10.01 5.24
N LEU A 74 8.58 11.03 6.07
CA LEU A 74 8.61 10.89 7.51
C LEU A 74 7.17 11.01 8.01
N LEU A 75 6.69 9.98 8.68
CA LEU A 75 5.34 9.93 9.22
C LEU A 75 5.41 10.00 10.75
N ALA A 76 4.82 11.03 11.33
CA ALA A 76 4.59 11.10 12.76
C ALA A 76 3.20 10.55 13.08
N VAL A 77 3.11 9.63 14.04
CA VAL A 77 1.87 9.04 14.53
C VAL A 77 1.83 9.26 16.03
N GLU A 78 0.84 10.04 16.50
CA GLU A 78 0.67 10.32 17.93
C GLU A 78 -0.06 9.17 18.62
N ASP A 79 -1.24 8.80 18.12
CA ASP A 79 -2.10 7.78 18.72
C ASP A 79 -2.23 6.55 17.82
N ALA A 80 -2.94 6.69 16.71
CA ALA A 80 -3.16 5.62 15.76
C ALA A 80 -3.23 6.14 14.32
N ARG A 81 -3.02 5.23 13.37
CA ARG A 81 -3.20 5.52 11.94
C ARG A 81 -4.05 4.45 11.28
N ILE A 82 -4.66 4.80 10.16
CA ILE A 82 -5.24 3.81 9.25
C ILE A 82 -4.09 3.13 8.50
N ASP A 83 -3.95 1.83 8.70
CA ASP A 83 -2.93 1.02 8.03
C ASP A 83 -3.41 0.55 6.66
N SER A 84 -4.65 0.05 6.59
CA SER A 84 -5.26 -0.35 5.34
C SER A 84 -6.78 -0.21 5.35
N VAL A 85 -7.33 0.00 4.16
CA VAL A 85 -8.77 -0.02 3.91
C VAL A 85 -9.05 -1.00 2.79
N GLN A 86 -9.80 -2.05 3.08
CA GLN A 86 -10.30 -2.98 2.08
C GLN A 86 -11.78 -2.73 1.85
N ILE A 87 -12.18 -2.58 0.59
CA ILE A 87 -13.56 -2.37 0.18
C ILE A 87 -13.96 -3.50 -0.77
N ARG A 88 -15.03 -4.23 -0.42
CA ARG A 88 -15.62 -5.26 -1.26
C ARG A 88 -17.02 -4.84 -1.66
N GLN A 89 -17.32 -4.95 -2.93
CA GLN A 89 -18.64 -4.65 -3.47
C GLN A 89 -19.50 -5.90 -3.51
N LYS A 90 -20.74 -5.78 -3.04
CA LYS A 90 -21.78 -6.82 -3.17
C LYS A 90 -22.95 -6.24 -3.94
N HIS A 91 -23.21 -6.77 -5.11
CA HIS A 91 -24.32 -6.37 -5.96
C HIS A 91 -25.56 -7.22 -5.63
N LYS A 92 -26.67 -6.56 -5.30
CA LYS A 92 -27.93 -7.23 -4.97
C LYS A 92 -29.12 -6.33 -5.29
N ASP A 93 -30.11 -6.83 -6.00
CA ASP A 93 -31.39 -6.18 -6.28
C ASP A 93 -31.25 -4.75 -6.87
N GLY A 94 -30.29 -4.57 -7.80
CA GLY A 94 -30.00 -3.29 -8.44
C GLY A 94 -29.21 -2.29 -7.59
N LYS A 95 -28.85 -2.64 -6.37
CA LYS A 95 -28.04 -1.84 -5.43
C LYS A 95 -26.62 -2.41 -5.33
N VAL A 96 -25.71 -1.58 -4.83
CA VAL A 96 -24.35 -2.01 -4.42
C VAL A 96 -24.18 -1.75 -2.94
N PHE A 97 -23.67 -2.75 -2.23
CA PHE A 97 -23.29 -2.64 -0.83
C PHE A 97 -21.76 -2.63 -0.75
N LEU A 98 -21.19 -1.57 -0.20
CA LEU A 98 -19.76 -1.45 0.06
C LEU A 98 -19.46 -2.04 1.43
N ASN A 99 -18.83 -3.22 1.45
CA ASN A 99 -18.38 -3.85 2.70
C ASN A 99 -16.95 -3.39 2.98
N LEU A 100 -16.76 -2.74 4.12
CA LEU A 100 -15.49 -2.14 4.52
C LEU A 100 -14.80 -2.96 5.61
N SER A 101 -13.49 -3.10 5.47
CA SER A 101 -12.61 -3.58 6.52
C SER A 101 -11.47 -2.57 6.66
N VAL A 102 -11.45 -1.84 7.77
CA VAL A 102 -10.44 -0.83 8.09
C VAL A 102 -9.53 -1.41 9.15
N GLN A 103 -8.22 -1.44 8.88
CA GLN A 103 -7.20 -1.84 9.83
C GLN A 103 -6.53 -0.60 10.40
N LEU A 104 -6.52 -0.51 11.72
CA LEU A 104 -5.85 0.55 12.47
C LEU A 104 -4.51 0.02 13.00
N ASN A 105 -3.50 0.87 13.02
CA ASN A 105 -2.21 0.59 13.60
C ASN A 105 -1.91 1.67 14.64
N PRO A 106 -1.91 1.34 15.94
CA PRO A 106 -1.55 2.27 16.99
C PRO A 106 -0.08 2.62 16.93
N ALA A 107 0.32 3.72 17.52
CA ALA A 107 1.72 4.05 17.74
C ALA A 107 2.36 2.97 18.63
N ASP A 108 3.65 2.64 18.36
CA ASP A 108 4.32 1.52 19.03
C ASP A 108 4.43 1.67 20.55
N ASN A 109 4.51 2.89 21.04
CA ASN A 109 4.46 3.23 22.47
C ASN A 109 3.13 2.88 23.14
N LEU A 110 2.05 2.77 22.38
CA LEU A 110 0.72 2.40 22.89
C LEU A 110 0.47 0.88 22.83
N LYS A 111 1.16 0.13 21.97
CA LYS A 111 0.98 -1.34 21.83
C LYS A 111 1.20 -2.13 23.13
N ASN A 112 2.06 -1.63 24.02
CA ASN A 112 2.38 -2.30 25.27
C ASN A 112 1.47 -1.89 26.45
N GLU A 113 0.68 -0.84 26.30
CA GLU A 113 -0.12 -0.27 27.37
C GLU A 113 -1.64 -0.43 27.13
N MET A 114 -2.06 -0.66 25.87
CA MET A 114 -3.46 -0.79 25.50
C MET A 114 -3.93 -2.25 25.56
N SER A 115 -5.01 -2.47 26.28
CA SER A 115 -5.77 -3.72 26.22
C SER A 115 -6.54 -3.82 24.90
N VAL A 116 -6.98 -5.02 24.53
CA VAL A 116 -7.78 -5.26 23.32
C VAL A 116 -9.06 -4.43 23.32
N ASP A 117 -9.60 -4.11 24.49
CA ASP A 117 -10.82 -3.32 24.68
C ASP A 117 -10.59 -1.82 24.42
N GLU A 118 -9.37 -1.32 24.56
CA GLU A 118 -9.03 0.10 24.31
C GLU A 118 -8.92 0.42 22.81
N PHE A 119 -8.73 -0.58 21.95
CA PHE A 119 -8.84 -0.41 20.49
C PHE A 119 -10.26 -0.07 20.03
N GLU A 120 -11.29 -0.35 20.81
CA GLU A 120 -12.67 0.07 20.55
C GLU A 120 -12.89 1.58 20.71
N THR A 121 -11.90 2.30 21.24
CA THR A 121 -11.98 3.75 21.46
C THR A 121 -11.88 4.55 20.15
N TYR A 122 -11.21 3.99 19.12
CA TYR A 122 -11.07 4.68 17.85
C TYR A 122 -12.27 4.47 16.95
N SER A 123 -12.78 5.57 16.41
CA SER A 123 -13.90 5.58 15.48
C SER A 123 -13.48 6.17 14.14
N TYR A 124 -14.12 5.75 13.08
CA TYR A 124 -13.89 6.34 11.75
C TYR A 124 -15.21 6.66 11.06
N CYS A 125 -15.19 7.68 10.22
CA CYS A 125 -16.25 7.96 9.27
C CYS A 125 -15.81 7.62 7.85
N VAL A 126 -16.81 7.35 7.02
CA VAL A 126 -16.59 7.07 5.60
C VAL A 126 -17.43 8.01 4.76
N THR A 127 -16.79 8.76 3.89
CA THR A 127 -17.44 9.61 2.91
C THR A 127 -17.35 8.96 1.53
N VAL A 128 -18.49 8.70 0.94
CA VAL A 128 -18.62 8.22 -0.44
C VAL A 128 -19.05 9.39 -1.31
N THR A 129 -18.25 9.73 -2.31
CA THR A 129 -18.57 10.75 -3.31
C THR A 129 -18.85 10.06 -4.64
N ASP A 130 -20.03 10.30 -5.19
CA ASP A 130 -20.45 9.75 -6.46
C ASP A 130 -19.80 10.46 -7.66
N PRO A 131 -19.92 9.91 -8.90
CA PRO A 131 -19.35 10.52 -10.10
C PRO A 131 -19.90 11.91 -10.44
N ASP A 132 -21.05 12.32 -9.88
CA ASP A 132 -21.62 13.64 -10.05
C ASP A 132 -21.13 14.64 -8.98
N GLY A 133 -20.28 14.19 -8.05
CA GLY A 133 -19.72 15.01 -6.98
C GLY A 133 -20.59 15.11 -5.72
N LYS A 134 -21.68 14.34 -5.65
CA LYS A 134 -22.53 14.31 -4.45
C LYS A 134 -21.90 13.38 -3.41
N SER A 135 -21.70 13.89 -2.21
CA SER A 135 -21.07 13.17 -1.10
C SER A 135 -22.09 12.76 -0.04
N HIS A 136 -21.88 11.58 0.52
CA HIS A 136 -22.59 11.07 1.70
C HIS A 136 -21.60 10.55 2.71
N THR A 137 -21.71 10.99 3.97
CA THR A 137 -20.85 10.55 5.08
C THR A 137 -21.61 9.65 6.01
N THR A 138 -21.02 8.52 6.36
CA THR A 138 -21.52 7.59 7.38
C THR A 138 -20.53 7.54 8.54
N GLU A 139 -20.99 7.79 9.75
CA GLU A 139 -20.19 7.83 10.99
C GLU A 139 -20.19 6.48 11.72
N HIS A 140 -19.44 6.41 12.82
CA HIS A 140 -19.43 5.28 13.75
C HIS A 140 -18.95 3.96 13.14
N SER A 141 -17.81 4.00 12.46
CA SER A 141 -17.10 2.82 11.95
C SER A 141 -17.99 1.89 11.12
N PRO A 142 -18.62 2.37 10.05
CA PRO A 142 -19.55 1.57 9.25
C PRO A 142 -18.84 0.37 8.64
N LYS A 143 -19.47 -0.81 8.73
CA LYS A 143 -19.00 -2.04 8.08
C LYS A 143 -19.61 -2.24 6.70
N GLU A 144 -20.79 -1.67 6.45
CA GLU A 144 -21.49 -1.75 5.18
C GLU A 144 -22.16 -0.40 4.86
N ILE A 145 -22.02 0.05 3.62
CA ILE A 145 -22.65 1.29 3.13
C ILE A 145 -23.42 0.96 1.84
N PRO A 146 -24.74 1.21 1.80
CA PRO A 146 -25.53 1.01 0.58
C PRO A 146 -25.31 2.16 -0.41
N VAL A 147 -25.21 1.82 -1.69
CA VAL A 147 -25.31 2.71 -2.84
C VAL A 147 -26.58 2.35 -3.58
N GLU A 148 -27.63 3.17 -3.42
CA GLU A 148 -28.99 2.85 -3.85
C GLU A 148 -29.17 2.85 -5.37
N GLU A 149 -28.58 3.82 -6.05
CA GLU A 149 -28.63 4.02 -7.51
C GLU A 149 -27.21 4.02 -8.09
N PRO A 150 -26.51 2.85 -8.13
CA PRO A 150 -25.12 2.81 -8.50
C PRO A 150 -24.93 3.08 -10.00
N LYS A 151 -24.02 3.98 -10.34
CA LYS A 151 -23.48 4.11 -11.69
C LYS A 151 -22.42 3.04 -11.88
N LEU A 152 -22.68 2.08 -12.76
CA LEU A 152 -21.79 0.95 -12.99
C LEU A 152 -20.70 1.31 -14.00
N TRP A 153 -19.49 0.83 -13.73
CA TRP A 153 -18.36 0.92 -14.63
C TRP A 153 -18.44 -0.18 -15.71
N TRP A 154 -18.23 0.20 -16.95
CA TRP A 154 -18.24 -0.73 -18.07
C TRP A 154 -16.93 -0.65 -18.87
N PRO A 155 -16.48 -1.75 -19.49
CA PRO A 155 -15.37 -1.72 -20.43
C PRO A 155 -15.63 -0.74 -21.57
N ASN A 156 -14.53 -0.21 -22.16
CA ASN A 156 -14.63 0.72 -23.28
C ASN A 156 -15.51 0.19 -24.42
N GLY A 157 -16.43 1.01 -24.89
CA GLY A 157 -17.41 0.66 -25.94
C GLY A 157 -18.66 -0.05 -25.44
N LEU A 158 -18.77 -0.41 -24.14
CA LEU A 158 -19.94 -1.04 -23.54
C LEU A 158 -20.71 -0.14 -22.58
N GLY A 159 -20.20 1.03 -22.27
CA GLY A 159 -20.79 2.02 -21.38
C GLY A 159 -19.75 2.98 -20.82
N ASP A 160 -20.16 3.75 -19.82
CA ASP A 160 -19.32 4.72 -19.15
C ASP A 160 -18.38 4.09 -18.10
N GLN A 161 -17.35 4.82 -17.68
CA GLN A 161 -16.39 4.44 -16.67
C GLN A 161 -16.48 5.31 -15.41
N PRO A 162 -17.64 5.41 -14.75
CA PRO A 162 -17.81 6.25 -13.57
C PRO A 162 -17.00 5.69 -12.39
N LEU A 163 -16.32 6.59 -11.67
CA LEU A 163 -15.56 6.24 -10.47
C LEU A 163 -16.16 6.94 -9.25
N TYR A 164 -16.32 6.19 -8.17
CA TYR A 164 -16.64 6.71 -6.86
C TYR A 164 -15.37 7.00 -6.08
N GLN A 165 -15.34 8.11 -5.37
CA GLN A 165 -14.26 8.42 -4.44
C GLN A 165 -14.69 8.04 -3.03
N ILE A 166 -13.82 7.35 -2.30
CA ILE A 166 -14.06 6.98 -0.91
C ILE A 166 -12.95 7.56 -0.04
N SER A 167 -13.36 8.30 0.99
CA SER A 167 -12.48 8.84 2.03
C SER A 167 -12.83 8.21 3.37
N VAL A 168 -11.81 7.75 4.09
CA VAL A 168 -11.95 7.22 5.45
C VAL A 168 -11.16 8.11 6.38
N THR A 169 -11.81 8.66 7.39
CA THR A 169 -11.19 9.56 8.38
C THR A 169 -11.32 8.96 9.76
N LEU A 170 -10.20 8.80 10.45
CA LEU A 170 -10.09 8.33 11.83
C LEU A 170 -10.29 9.51 12.79
N TYR A 171 -10.94 9.28 13.95
CA TYR A 171 -11.12 10.25 15.05
C TYR A 171 -11.32 9.54 16.40
#